data_fefbe200520ba0fccc121f2c71fdce42
#
_entry.id   fefbe200520ba0fccc121f2c71fdce42
#
_cell.length_a   1.000
_cell.length_b   1.000
_cell.length_c   1.000
_cell.angle_alpha   90.00
_cell.angle_beta   90.00
_cell.angle_gamma   90.00
#
_symmetry.space_group_name_H-M   'P 1'
#
loop_
_entity.id
_entity.type
_entity.pdbx_description
1 polymer ?
#
loop_
_entity_poly.entity_id
_entity_poly.type
_entity_poly.pdbx_seq_one_letter_code
_entity_poly.pdbx_strand_id
1 'polypeptide(L)'
;HSGYDWLLVDCQHGPMEPVTMSAMLCAIQNGGAKSMVRVAGYDDRNGIQQALDLGADGILIPYINTAEEAAAGVSCCLYPFGKAGTRSVYFPQRSMNKQGLLGYAGGNNDNVLIALQVETADCIKNMEAICAVPRVDLLFLGQNDLCVSMGLFDGKYDFPAMYTSPELEAATAKLIKCATEKDILLGMFQFGTDRVTEFLDKGFNFISVGNDLHHVLTQSFAHKEALV
;
A
#
# COMPACT_ATOMS: atom_id res chain seq x y z
N HIS A 1 -18.65 -8.13 2.53
CA HIS A 1 -19.87 -7.38 2.14
C HIS A 1 -19.98 -6.01 2.83
N SER A 2 -18.84 -5.45 3.34
CA SER A 2 -18.78 -4.12 3.98
C SER A 2 -18.92 -2.96 2.99
N GLY A 3 -18.82 -3.21 1.68
CA GLY A 3 -18.93 -2.20 0.62
C GLY A 3 -17.65 -1.43 0.32
N TYR A 4 -16.51 -1.85 0.87
CA TYR A 4 -15.21 -1.29 0.50
C TYR A 4 -14.80 -1.73 -0.91
N ASP A 5 -14.18 -0.83 -1.69
CA ASP A 5 -13.66 -1.12 -3.03
C ASP A 5 -12.45 -2.05 -2.97
N TRP A 6 -11.65 -1.92 -1.92
CA TRP A 6 -10.45 -2.73 -1.68
C TRP A 6 -10.18 -2.93 -0.18
N LEU A 7 -9.46 -4.01 0.12
CA LEU A 7 -9.00 -4.34 1.46
C LEU A 7 -7.53 -4.71 1.43
N LEU A 8 -6.80 -4.35 2.49
CA LEU A 8 -5.37 -4.63 2.63
C LEU A 8 -5.13 -5.70 3.70
N VAL A 9 -4.38 -6.73 3.33
CA VAL A 9 -3.81 -7.72 4.26
C VAL A 9 -2.42 -7.26 4.65
N ASP A 10 -2.21 -7.04 5.95
CA ASP A 10 -0.96 -6.50 6.47
C ASP A 10 -0.02 -7.62 6.94
N CYS A 11 1.05 -7.85 6.16
CA CYS A 11 2.10 -8.81 6.51
C CYS A 11 3.34 -8.16 7.13
N GLN A 12 3.35 -6.82 7.28
CA GLN A 12 4.43 -6.09 7.96
C GLN A 12 4.22 -6.07 9.48
N HIS A 13 3.01 -5.69 9.92
CA HIS A 13 2.67 -5.55 11.34
C HIS A 13 1.64 -6.59 11.81
N GLY A 14 0.99 -7.29 10.91
CA GLY A 14 0.08 -8.37 11.23
C GLY A 14 0.78 -9.73 11.40
N PRO A 15 0.30 -10.64 12.26
CA PRO A 15 0.84 -11.98 12.41
C PRO A 15 0.36 -12.88 11.27
N MET A 16 0.73 -12.55 10.02
CA MET A 16 0.24 -13.21 8.82
C MET A 16 1.12 -14.37 8.37
N GLU A 17 0.59 -15.58 8.46
CA GLU A 17 1.16 -16.74 7.78
C GLU A 17 0.53 -16.93 6.39
N PRO A 18 1.22 -17.58 5.43
CA PRO A 18 0.71 -17.78 4.07
C PRO A 18 -0.65 -18.46 4.00
N VAL A 19 -0.97 -19.37 4.91
CA VAL A 19 -2.28 -20.04 4.99
C VAL A 19 -3.37 -19.05 5.38
N THR A 20 -3.13 -18.21 6.38
CA THR A 20 -4.07 -17.17 6.82
C THR A 20 -4.27 -16.13 5.71
N MET A 21 -3.18 -15.63 5.11
CA MET A 21 -3.23 -14.71 3.97
C MET A 21 -4.06 -15.30 2.82
N SER A 22 -3.87 -16.57 2.50
CA SER A 22 -4.64 -17.27 1.46
C SER A 22 -6.15 -17.26 1.75
N ALA A 23 -6.55 -17.54 2.99
CA ALA A 23 -7.95 -17.53 3.39
C ALA A 23 -8.55 -16.11 3.32
N MET A 24 -7.80 -15.10 3.77
CA MET A 24 -8.23 -13.68 3.72
C MET A 24 -8.40 -13.20 2.27
N LEU A 25 -7.43 -13.47 1.39
CA LEU A 25 -7.53 -13.11 -0.03
C LEU A 25 -8.75 -13.77 -0.69
N CYS A 26 -9.06 -15.05 -0.36
CA CYS A 26 -10.28 -15.71 -0.79
C CYS A 26 -11.53 -14.98 -0.32
N ALA A 27 -11.59 -14.61 0.96
CA ALA A 27 -12.74 -13.95 1.54
C ALA A 27 -12.97 -12.57 0.90
N ILE A 28 -11.89 -11.81 0.68
CA ILE A 28 -11.94 -10.49 0.03
C ILE A 28 -12.52 -10.62 -1.39
N GLN A 29 -11.97 -11.52 -2.21
CA GLN A 29 -12.44 -11.76 -3.58
C GLN A 29 -13.91 -12.22 -3.64
N ASN A 30 -14.32 -13.12 -2.73
CA ASN A 30 -15.71 -13.55 -2.63
C ASN A 30 -16.64 -12.44 -2.17
N GLY A 31 -16.13 -11.45 -1.42
CA GLY A 31 -16.84 -10.24 -1.02
C GLY A 31 -16.99 -9.21 -2.15
N GLY A 32 -16.29 -9.38 -3.26
CA GLY A 32 -16.31 -8.50 -4.42
C GLY A 32 -15.34 -7.31 -4.35
N ALA A 33 -14.53 -7.21 -3.29
CA ALA A 33 -13.50 -6.19 -3.16
C ALA A 33 -12.18 -6.61 -3.84
N LYS A 34 -11.35 -5.62 -4.18
CA LYS A 34 -9.97 -5.84 -4.59
C LYS A 34 -9.09 -6.12 -3.39
N SER A 35 -8.03 -6.88 -3.58
CA SER A 35 -7.11 -7.27 -2.52
C SER A 35 -5.72 -6.68 -2.71
N MET A 36 -5.24 -6.00 -1.66
CA MET A 36 -3.85 -5.55 -1.55
C MET A 36 -3.14 -6.32 -0.44
N VAL A 37 -1.84 -6.54 -0.58
CA VAL A 37 -1.00 -7.10 0.48
C VAL A 37 0.16 -6.15 0.76
N ARG A 38 0.31 -5.72 2.03
CA ARG A 38 1.53 -5.05 2.47
C ARG A 38 2.55 -6.10 2.89
N VAL A 39 3.69 -6.14 2.19
CA VAL A 39 4.80 -7.07 2.44
C VAL A 39 5.79 -6.52 3.45
N ALA A 40 6.80 -7.30 3.84
CA ALA A 40 7.78 -6.88 4.85
C ALA A 40 8.77 -5.80 4.33
N GLY A 41 9.08 -5.78 3.05
CA GLY A 41 9.99 -4.83 2.44
C GLY A 41 10.21 -5.07 0.94
N TYR A 42 11.03 -4.21 0.31
CA TYR A 42 11.34 -4.31 -1.12
C TYR A 42 12.19 -5.54 -1.48
N ASP A 43 12.92 -6.09 -0.52
CA ASP A 43 13.76 -7.28 -0.63
C ASP A 43 13.04 -8.57 -0.20
N ASP A 44 11.79 -8.47 0.26
CA ASP A 44 10.93 -9.62 0.58
C ASP A 44 10.39 -10.28 -0.70
N ARG A 45 11.31 -10.78 -1.52
CA ARG A 45 10.95 -11.46 -2.77
C ARG A 45 9.96 -12.60 -2.55
N ASN A 46 10.12 -13.36 -1.46
CA ASN A 46 9.25 -14.50 -1.18
C ASN A 46 7.83 -14.07 -0.80
N GLY A 47 7.69 -13.07 0.07
CA GLY A 47 6.39 -12.52 0.46
C GLY A 47 5.65 -11.90 -0.73
N ILE A 48 6.35 -11.11 -1.55
CA ILE A 48 5.80 -10.51 -2.78
C ILE A 48 5.28 -11.62 -3.72
N GLN A 49 6.10 -12.64 -3.99
CA GLN A 49 5.72 -13.72 -4.87
C GLN A 49 4.54 -14.52 -4.33
N GLN A 50 4.55 -14.89 -3.04
CA GLN A 50 3.47 -15.64 -2.42
C GLN A 50 2.15 -14.85 -2.43
N ALA A 51 2.17 -13.56 -2.09
CA ALA A 51 0.98 -12.73 -2.14
C ALA A 51 0.34 -12.72 -3.53
N LEU A 52 1.15 -12.51 -4.56
CA LEU A 52 0.69 -12.49 -5.95
C LEU A 52 0.26 -13.88 -6.45
N ASP A 53 0.94 -14.95 -6.06
CA ASP A 53 0.60 -16.32 -6.42
C ASP A 53 -0.67 -16.82 -5.69
N LEU A 54 -0.98 -16.24 -4.53
CA LEU A 54 -2.24 -16.44 -3.81
C LEU A 54 -3.38 -15.56 -4.33
N GLY A 55 -3.11 -14.68 -5.30
CA GLY A 55 -4.11 -13.93 -6.04
C GLY A 55 -4.39 -12.52 -5.52
N ALA A 56 -3.42 -11.87 -4.86
CA ALA A 56 -3.52 -10.45 -4.57
C ALA A 56 -3.59 -9.63 -5.87
N ASP A 57 -4.46 -8.62 -5.90
CA ASP A 57 -4.58 -7.68 -7.02
C ASP A 57 -3.44 -6.63 -7.01
N GLY A 58 -2.82 -6.39 -5.85
CA GLY A 58 -1.71 -5.46 -5.74
C GLY A 58 -0.84 -5.68 -4.49
N ILE A 59 0.32 -5.03 -4.51
CA ILE A 59 1.33 -5.09 -3.44
C ILE A 59 1.60 -3.67 -2.95
N LEU A 60 1.65 -3.49 -1.63
CA LEU A 60 2.16 -2.29 -0.98
C LEU A 60 3.54 -2.63 -0.38
N ILE A 61 4.58 -1.95 -0.87
CA ILE A 61 5.97 -2.15 -0.45
C ILE A 61 6.35 -1.03 0.51
N PRO A 62 6.58 -1.34 1.80
CA PRO A 62 6.93 -0.34 2.80
C PRO A 62 8.42 0.06 2.74
N TYR A 63 8.73 1.16 3.40
CA TYR A 63 10.08 1.61 3.74
C TYR A 63 11.02 1.83 2.55
N ILE A 64 10.50 2.39 1.45
CA ILE A 64 11.28 2.75 0.26
C ILE A 64 12.00 4.07 0.48
N ASN A 65 13.32 4.07 0.30
CA ASN A 65 14.17 5.25 0.50
C ASN A 65 14.88 5.71 -0.77
N THR A 66 15.11 4.80 -1.72
CA THR A 66 15.85 5.09 -2.96
C THR A 66 15.16 4.56 -4.21
N ALA A 67 15.56 5.06 -5.37
CA ALA A 67 15.07 4.56 -6.65
C ALA A 67 15.50 3.11 -6.92
N GLU A 68 16.68 2.70 -6.41
CA GLU A 68 17.19 1.34 -6.53
C GLU A 68 16.32 0.36 -5.71
N GLU A 69 15.93 0.73 -4.49
CA GLU A 69 15.00 -0.06 -3.67
C GLU A 69 13.62 -0.16 -4.33
N ALA A 70 13.10 0.96 -4.85
CA ALA A 70 11.86 0.99 -5.59
C ALA A 70 11.92 0.05 -6.82
N ALA A 71 12.98 0.14 -7.63
CA ALA A 71 13.17 -0.71 -8.80
C ALA A 71 13.30 -2.19 -8.44
N ALA A 72 14.00 -2.53 -7.33
CA ALA A 72 14.13 -3.89 -6.85
C ALA A 72 12.77 -4.47 -6.46
N GLY A 73 11.98 -3.75 -5.66
CA GLY A 73 10.65 -4.17 -5.25
C GLY A 73 9.68 -4.31 -6.44
N VAL A 74 9.65 -3.33 -7.35
CA VAL A 74 8.86 -3.39 -8.60
C VAL A 74 9.24 -4.62 -9.41
N SER A 75 10.54 -4.90 -9.57
CA SER A 75 11.03 -6.07 -10.31
C SER A 75 10.52 -7.40 -9.73
N CYS A 76 10.40 -7.52 -8.40
CA CYS A 76 9.85 -8.72 -7.76
C CYS A 76 8.36 -8.92 -8.05
N CYS A 77 7.61 -7.86 -8.35
CA CYS A 77 6.18 -7.93 -8.68
C CYS A 77 5.91 -8.38 -10.12
N LEU A 78 6.85 -8.18 -11.03
CA LEU A 78 6.66 -8.36 -12.47
C LEU A 78 7.30 -9.64 -13.00
N TYR A 79 6.60 -10.31 -13.91
CA TYR A 79 7.17 -11.40 -14.68
C TYR A 79 8.24 -10.91 -15.66
N PRO A 80 9.22 -11.76 -16.06
CA PRO A 80 10.38 -11.36 -16.87
C PRO A 80 10.07 -11.08 -18.34
N PHE A 81 8.81 -10.92 -18.74
CA PHE A 81 8.43 -10.58 -20.10
C PHE A 81 8.90 -9.16 -20.44
N GLY A 82 9.53 -9.00 -21.59
CA GLY A 82 10.12 -7.72 -21.99
C GLY A 82 11.23 -7.21 -21.05
N LYS A 83 11.81 -8.09 -20.23
CA LYS A 83 12.81 -7.76 -19.19
C LYS A 83 12.25 -6.88 -18.06
N ALA A 84 10.94 -6.88 -17.86
CA ALA A 84 10.29 -6.03 -16.86
C ALA A 84 10.58 -6.44 -15.43
N GLY A 85 10.74 -7.75 -15.14
CA GLY A 85 10.85 -8.21 -13.78
C GLY A 85 11.59 -9.52 -13.57
N THR A 86 11.56 -10.00 -12.34
CA THR A 86 12.25 -11.21 -11.86
C THR A 86 11.31 -12.21 -11.18
N ARG A 87 9.98 -11.97 -11.19
CA ARG A 87 8.99 -12.88 -10.63
C ARG A 87 9.07 -14.24 -11.32
N SER A 88 9.12 -15.32 -10.54
CA SER A 88 9.08 -16.68 -11.09
C SER A 88 7.72 -16.97 -11.73
N VAL A 89 7.74 -17.63 -12.88
CA VAL A 89 6.53 -17.87 -13.66
C VAL A 89 5.74 -19.04 -13.05
N TYR A 90 4.65 -18.70 -12.39
CA TYR A 90 3.64 -19.61 -11.87
C TYR A 90 2.28 -18.93 -12.01
N PHE A 91 1.18 -19.66 -12.08
CA PHE A 91 -0.12 -19.02 -12.03
C PHE A 91 -0.84 -19.34 -10.72
N PRO A 92 -1.52 -18.32 -10.15
CA PRO A 92 -2.35 -18.55 -9.00
C PRO A 92 -3.42 -19.60 -9.30
N GLN A 93 -3.58 -20.56 -8.42
CA GLN A 93 -4.61 -21.61 -8.58
C GLN A 93 -6.02 -21.02 -8.75
N ARG A 94 -6.25 -19.83 -8.20
CA ARG A 94 -7.53 -19.10 -8.29
C ARG A 94 -7.72 -18.33 -9.59
N SER A 95 -6.64 -18.05 -10.31
CA SER A 95 -6.64 -17.32 -11.58
C SER A 95 -6.47 -18.24 -12.77
N MET A 96 -6.65 -19.55 -12.56
CA MET A 96 -6.68 -20.54 -13.67
C MET A 96 -7.82 -20.20 -14.61
N ASN A 97 -7.53 -19.27 -15.52
CA ASN A 97 -8.43 -18.90 -16.59
C ASN A 97 -8.11 -19.69 -17.86
N LYS A 98 -8.94 -19.49 -18.87
CA LYS A 98 -8.82 -20.17 -20.17
C LYS A 98 -7.57 -19.81 -20.99
N GLN A 99 -6.72 -18.88 -20.51
CA GLN A 99 -5.56 -18.35 -21.26
C GLN A 99 -4.29 -19.19 -21.06
N GLY A 100 -4.28 -20.10 -20.09
CA GLY A 100 -3.08 -20.87 -19.75
C GLY A 100 -1.97 -20.05 -19.09
N LEU A 101 -0.86 -20.70 -18.73
CA LEU A 101 0.23 -20.09 -17.97
C LEU A 101 0.84 -18.87 -18.67
N LEU A 102 1.21 -19.02 -19.92
CA LEU A 102 1.91 -17.93 -20.65
C LEU A 102 0.98 -16.77 -20.96
N GLY A 103 -0.30 -17.03 -21.26
CA GLY A 103 -1.31 -15.99 -21.48
C GLY A 103 -1.59 -15.22 -20.20
N TYR A 104 -1.72 -15.90 -19.06
CA TYR A 104 -1.87 -15.26 -17.76
C TYR A 104 -0.65 -14.41 -17.40
N ALA A 105 0.57 -14.98 -17.46
CA ALA A 105 1.77 -14.29 -17.07
C ALA A 105 2.07 -13.08 -18.00
N GLY A 106 1.81 -13.21 -19.31
CA GLY A 106 2.00 -12.12 -20.27
C GLY A 106 1.10 -10.91 -20.04
N GLY A 107 -0.16 -11.15 -19.59
CA GLY A 107 -1.11 -10.06 -19.28
C GLY A 107 -1.07 -9.57 -17.83
N ASN A 108 -0.45 -10.32 -16.91
CA ASN A 108 -0.50 -9.99 -15.48
C ASN A 108 0.35 -8.75 -15.13
N ASN A 109 1.44 -8.51 -15.84
CA ASN A 109 2.27 -7.32 -15.60
C ASN A 109 1.47 -6.00 -15.71
N ASP A 110 0.43 -5.97 -16.53
CA ASP A 110 -0.41 -4.79 -16.72
C ASP A 110 -1.54 -4.70 -15.68
N ASN A 111 -1.83 -5.80 -14.99
CA ASN A 111 -2.99 -5.90 -14.09
C ASN A 111 -2.63 -5.86 -12.60
N VAL A 112 -1.35 -5.99 -12.23
CA VAL A 112 -0.92 -5.84 -10.83
C VAL A 112 -0.75 -4.37 -10.48
N LEU A 113 -1.32 -3.94 -9.35
CA LEU A 113 -1.10 -2.61 -8.77
C LEU A 113 0.15 -2.64 -7.88
N ILE A 114 1.16 -1.82 -8.20
CA ILE A 114 2.40 -1.74 -7.42
C ILE A 114 2.44 -0.41 -6.68
N ALA A 115 2.29 -0.47 -5.36
CA ALA A 115 2.28 0.66 -4.47
C ALA A 115 3.57 0.72 -3.64
N LEU A 116 4.14 1.92 -3.49
CA LEU A 116 5.28 2.19 -2.62
C LEU A 116 4.85 3.06 -1.46
N GLN A 117 5.22 2.67 -0.23
CA GLN A 117 4.90 3.46 0.96
C GLN A 117 5.93 4.58 1.17
N VAL A 118 5.44 5.80 1.24
CA VAL A 118 6.22 7.03 1.46
C VAL A 118 6.15 7.37 2.94
N GLU A 119 7.20 7.02 3.69
CA GLU A 119 7.16 7.07 5.14
C GLU A 119 8.49 7.43 5.81
N THR A 120 9.46 7.92 5.01
CA THR A 120 10.75 8.36 5.53
C THR A 120 11.18 9.70 4.93
N ALA A 121 12.01 10.44 5.67
CA ALA A 121 12.61 11.69 5.19
C ALA A 121 13.50 11.45 3.96
N ASP A 122 14.20 10.31 3.89
CA ASP A 122 15.02 9.94 2.73
C ASP A 122 14.16 9.65 1.50
N CYS A 123 12.98 9.00 1.66
CA CYS A 123 12.01 8.84 0.59
C CYS A 123 11.60 10.21 0.02
N ILE A 124 11.23 11.16 0.87
CA ILE A 124 10.86 12.52 0.44
C ILE A 124 12.03 13.22 -0.27
N LYS A 125 13.26 13.06 0.22
CA LYS A 125 14.45 13.62 -0.40
C LYS A 125 14.66 13.09 -1.82
N ASN A 126 14.46 11.79 -2.03
CA ASN A 126 14.72 11.07 -3.28
C ASN A 126 13.45 10.92 -4.16
N MET A 127 12.37 11.62 -3.84
CA MET A 127 11.04 11.42 -4.43
C MET A 127 11.03 11.47 -5.96
N GLU A 128 11.73 12.43 -6.55
CA GLU A 128 11.77 12.58 -8.01
C GLU A 128 12.40 11.36 -8.70
N ALA A 129 13.45 10.80 -8.11
CA ALA A 129 14.11 9.60 -8.62
C ALA A 129 13.23 8.35 -8.44
N ILE A 130 12.54 8.24 -7.32
CA ILE A 130 11.59 7.15 -7.04
C ILE A 130 10.41 7.20 -8.02
N CYS A 131 9.82 8.38 -8.25
CA CYS A 131 8.74 8.56 -9.22
C CYS A 131 9.17 8.32 -10.68
N ALA A 132 10.46 8.35 -10.98
CA ALA A 132 10.97 8.03 -12.32
C ALA A 132 11.11 6.52 -12.57
N VAL A 133 10.97 5.67 -11.54
CA VAL A 133 11.01 4.22 -11.68
C VAL A 133 9.76 3.74 -12.42
N PRO A 134 9.91 3.03 -13.55
CA PRO A 134 8.75 2.52 -14.29
C PRO A 134 7.90 1.55 -13.45
N ARG A 135 6.58 1.62 -13.60
CA ARG A 135 5.63 0.76 -12.91
C ARG A 135 5.52 1.01 -11.40
N VAL A 136 5.90 2.17 -10.93
CA VAL A 136 5.37 2.72 -9.69
C VAL A 136 3.98 3.26 -10.01
N ASP A 137 2.95 2.53 -9.60
CA ASP A 137 1.55 2.84 -9.96
C ASP A 137 0.86 3.70 -8.90
N LEU A 138 1.27 3.56 -7.64
CA LEU A 138 0.69 4.25 -6.48
C LEU A 138 1.77 4.64 -5.47
N LEU A 139 1.71 5.87 -4.97
CA LEU A 139 2.48 6.32 -3.80
C LEU A 139 1.54 6.42 -2.60
N PHE A 140 1.82 5.63 -1.57
CA PHE A 140 0.98 5.53 -0.37
C PHE A 140 1.64 6.23 0.82
N LEU A 141 1.06 7.34 1.27
CA LEU A 141 1.59 8.15 2.36
C LEU A 141 1.41 7.47 3.72
N GLY A 142 2.52 7.13 4.37
CA GLY A 142 2.60 6.65 5.76
C GLY A 142 2.93 7.79 6.71
N GLN A 143 1.92 8.56 7.14
CA GLN A 143 2.11 9.80 7.90
C GLN A 143 2.83 9.59 9.25
N ASN A 144 2.56 8.49 9.94
CA ASN A 144 3.12 8.24 11.28
C ASN A 144 4.64 8.11 11.20
N ASP A 145 5.10 7.15 10.42
CA ASP A 145 6.52 6.86 10.26
C ASP A 145 7.26 8.01 9.60
N LEU A 146 6.61 8.72 8.67
CA LEU A 146 7.18 9.93 8.07
C LEU A 146 7.40 11.02 9.12
N CYS A 147 6.43 11.28 9.99
CA CYS A 147 6.59 12.26 11.08
C CYS A 147 7.73 11.87 12.03
N VAL A 148 7.83 10.59 12.39
CA VAL A 148 8.92 10.08 13.23
C VAL A 148 10.26 10.24 12.52
N SER A 149 10.35 9.82 11.25
CA SER A 149 11.57 9.91 10.44
C SER A 149 12.05 11.36 10.22
N MET A 150 11.11 12.32 10.15
CA MET A 150 11.41 13.74 10.05
C MET A 150 11.73 14.41 11.40
N GLY A 151 11.68 13.66 12.51
CA GLY A 151 11.91 14.20 13.86
C GLY A 151 10.78 15.11 14.36
N LEU A 152 9.58 14.99 13.83
CA LEU A 152 8.44 15.84 14.20
C LEU A 152 7.78 15.38 15.51
N PHE A 153 7.90 14.11 15.83
CA PHE A 153 7.31 13.49 17.02
C PHE A 153 8.22 13.56 18.26
N ASP A 154 9.49 13.90 18.10
CA ASP A 154 10.50 13.94 19.18
C ASP A 154 10.46 15.27 19.95
N GLY A 155 9.35 15.50 20.63
CA GLY A 155 9.15 16.68 21.49
C GLY A 155 8.90 18.01 20.75
N LYS A 156 8.81 18.00 19.42
CA LYS A 156 8.52 19.19 18.64
C LYS A 156 7.01 19.41 18.49
N TYR A 157 6.27 18.34 18.23
CA TYR A 157 4.81 18.35 18.14
C TYR A 157 4.24 17.19 18.96
N ASP A 158 3.15 17.46 19.68
CA ASP A 158 2.37 16.40 20.32
C ASP A 158 1.44 15.72 19.31
N PHE A 159 1.05 14.50 19.60
CA PHE A 159 -0.02 13.81 18.87
C PHE A 159 -1.39 14.45 19.20
N PRO A 160 -2.24 14.81 18.24
CA PRO A 160 -2.12 14.64 16.78
C PRO A 160 -1.58 15.88 16.03
N ALA A 161 -1.05 16.91 16.72
CA ALA A 161 -0.62 18.16 16.11
C ALA A 161 0.46 17.99 15.02
N MET A 162 1.26 16.92 15.10
CA MET A 162 2.26 16.59 14.09
C MET A 162 1.67 16.43 12.68
N TYR A 163 0.41 16.00 12.56
CA TYR A 163 -0.25 15.79 11.25
C TYR A 163 -0.62 17.08 10.52
N THR A 164 -0.54 18.21 11.18
CA THR A 164 -0.80 19.54 10.60
C THR A 164 0.44 20.42 10.65
N SER A 165 1.62 19.81 10.88
CA SER A 165 2.89 20.55 10.90
C SER A 165 3.25 21.08 9.52
N PRO A 166 3.84 22.29 9.42
CA PRO A 166 4.28 22.84 8.14
C PRO A 166 5.27 21.95 7.40
N GLU A 167 6.09 21.21 8.13
CA GLU A 167 7.08 20.28 7.56
C GLU A 167 6.41 19.09 6.89
N LEU A 168 5.40 18.48 7.52
CA LEU A 168 4.63 17.39 6.90
C LEU A 168 3.82 17.90 5.72
N GLU A 169 3.24 19.10 5.81
CA GLU A 169 2.53 19.72 4.70
C GLU A 169 3.46 19.94 3.50
N ALA A 170 4.69 20.44 3.73
CA ALA A 170 5.68 20.62 2.67
C ALA A 170 6.10 19.28 2.03
N ALA A 171 6.31 18.23 2.85
CA ALA A 171 6.63 16.89 2.37
C ALA A 171 5.48 16.31 1.53
N THR A 172 4.24 16.47 2.01
CA THR A 172 3.02 16.04 1.29
C THR A 172 2.85 16.79 -0.02
N ALA A 173 3.11 18.11 -0.04
CA ALA A 173 3.04 18.90 -1.27
C ALA A 173 4.09 18.44 -2.31
N LYS A 174 5.31 18.09 -1.87
CA LYS A 174 6.33 17.51 -2.74
C LYS A 174 5.90 16.17 -3.32
N LEU A 175 5.34 15.29 -2.49
CA LEU A 175 4.78 14.00 -2.91
C LEU A 175 3.70 14.19 -3.99
N ILE A 176 2.70 15.06 -3.73
CA ILE A 176 1.59 15.35 -4.66
C ILE A 176 2.15 15.84 -6.00
N LYS A 177 3.07 16.81 -5.96
CA LYS A 177 3.69 17.34 -7.16
C LYS A 177 4.36 16.26 -8.01
N CYS A 178 5.23 15.45 -7.40
CA CYS A 178 5.97 14.41 -8.12
C CYS A 178 5.03 13.32 -8.68
N ALA A 179 4.02 12.92 -7.94
CA ALA A 179 3.03 11.95 -8.39
C ALA A 179 2.21 12.49 -9.58
N THR A 180 1.74 13.73 -9.49
CA THR A 180 0.96 14.37 -10.56
C THR A 180 1.78 14.50 -11.86
N GLU A 181 3.06 14.90 -11.77
CA GLU A 181 3.94 15.02 -12.92
C GLU A 181 4.20 13.69 -13.65
N LYS A 182 3.98 12.57 -12.97
CA LYS A 182 4.22 11.21 -13.48
C LYS A 182 2.96 10.37 -13.66
N ASP A 183 1.78 10.95 -13.43
CA ASP A 183 0.48 10.26 -13.49
C ASP A 183 0.43 9.02 -12.55
N ILE A 184 1.02 9.17 -11.35
CA ILE A 184 1.04 8.15 -10.31
C ILE A 184 -0.12 8.42 -9.35
N LEU A 185 -0.85 7.38 -8.96
CA LEU A 185 -1.94 7.47 -7.98
C LEU A 185 -1.42 7.87 -6.60
N LEU A 186 -2.27 8.53 -5.82
CA LEU A 186 -1.98 8.89 -4.43
C LEU A 186 -2.89 8.15 -3.47
N GLY A 187 -2.28 7.52 -2.47
CA GLY A 187 -2.99 6.81 -1.42
C GLY A 187 -2.50 7.17 -0.03
N MET A 188 -3.33 6.85 0.98
CA MET A 188 -2.98 7.04 2.37
C MET A 188 -3.88 6.24 3.32
N PHE A 189 -3.46 6.15 4.58
CA PHE A 189 -4.26 5.62 5.67
C PHE A 189 -4.82 6.75 6.54
N GLN A 190 -6.11 6.62 6.93
CA GLN A 190 -6.76 7.45 7.92
C GLN A 190 -7.43 6.57 8.99
N PHE A 191 -7.37 6.96 10.26
CA PHE A 191 -8.08 6.24 11.33
C PHE A 191 -9.60 6.43 11.24
N GLY A 192 -10.06 7.59 10.80
CA GLY A 192 -11.46 7.95 10.67
C GLY A 192 -11.75 8.70 9.37
N THR A 193 -12.94 9.23 9.24
CA THR A 193 -13.41 9.92 8.03
C THR A 193 -13.21 11.43 8.05
N ASP A 194 -12.80 12.00 9.17
CA ASP A 194 -12.81 13.46 9.43
C ASP A 194 -11.97 14.27 8.43
N ARG A 195 -10.88 13.70 7.94
CA ARG A 195 -9.99 14.36 6.99
C ARG A 195 -10.03 13.77 5.57
N VAL A 196 -10.91 12.82 5.31
CA VAL A 196 -10.97 12.15 3.99
C VAL A 196 -11.26 13.15 2.88
N THR A 197 -12.25 14.05 3.06
CA THR A 197 -12.58 15.08 2.06
C THR A 197 -11.40 16.00 1.76
N GLU A 198 -10.64 16.43 2.79
CA GLU A 198 -9.43 17.24 2.63
C GLU A 198 -8.42 16.58 1.69
N PHE A 199 -8.20 15.27 1.87
CA PHE A 199 -7.23 14.54 1.04
C PHE A 199 -7.76 14.19 -0.35
N LEU A 200 -9.06 13.96 -0.49
CA LEU A 200 -9.69 13.85 -1.82
C LEU A 200 -9.49 15.15 -2.63
N ASP A 201 -9.69 16.31 -2.00
CA ASP A 201 -9.46 17.62 -2.63
C ASP A 201 -8.00 17.86 -3.01
N LYS A 202 -7.06 17.23 -2.28
CA LYS A 202 -5.62 17.24 -2.59
C LYS A 202 -5.22 16.22 -3.67
N GLY A 203 -6.14 15.42 -4.20
CA GLY A 203 -5.90 14.44 -5.26
C GLY A 203 -5.60 13.01 -4.77
N PHE A 204 -5.71 12.73 -3.47
CA PHE A 204 -5.62 11.35 -2.98
C PHE A 204 -6.92 10.62 -3.34
N ASN A 205 -6.80 9.51 -4.02
CA ASN A 205 -7.95 8.73 -4.51
C ASN A 205 -7.91 7.25 -4.08
N PHE A 206 -6.91 6.85 -3.29
CA PHE A 206 -6.73 5.51 -2.77
C PHE A 206 -6.60 5.56 -1.23
N ILE A 207 -7.73 5.79 -0.54
CA ILE A 207 -7.73 6.07 0.90
C ILE A 207 -8.21 4.84 1.68
N SER A 208 -7.38 4.37 2.62
CA SER A 208 -7.75 3.37 3.61
C SER A 208 -8.31 4.05 4.85
N VAL A 209 -9.46 3.59 5.33
CA VAL A 209 -10.13 4.15 6.52
C VAL A 209 -10.27 3.08 7.59
N GLY A 210 -9.53 3.26 8.67
CA GLY A 210 -9.52 2.35 9.81
C GLY A 210 -8.91 0.98 9.50
N ASN A 211 -8.98 0.11 10.48
CA ASN A 211 -8.67 -1.31 10.36
C ASN A 211 -9.66 -2.12 11.23
N ASP A 212 -9.64 -3.43 11.10
CA ASP A 212 -10.53 -4.34 11.80
C ASP A 212 -10.47 -4.19 13.33
N LEU A 213 -9.27 -4.10 13.90
CA LEU A 213 -9.06 -3.88 15.33
C LEU A 213 -9.64 -2.53 15.78
N HIS A 214 -9.36 -1.46 15.04
CA HIS A 214 -9.88 -0.13 15.35
C HIS A 214 -11.41 -0.10 15.33
N HIS A 215 -12.04 -0.68 14.32
CA HIS A 215 -13.49 -0.76 14.20
C HIS A 215 -14.12 -1.53 15.38
N VAL A 216 -13.54 -2.68 15.76
CA VAL A 216 -14.02 -3.47 16.89
C VAL A 216 -13.88 -2.70 18.20
N LEU A 217 -12.71 -2.10 18.46
CA LEU A 217 -12.47 -1.36 19.72
C LEU A 217 -13.36 -0.12 19.83
N THR A 218 -13.45 0.69 18.77
CA THR A 218 -14.28 1.92 18.78
C THR A 218 -15.74 1.59 19.05
N GLN A 219 -16.29 0.57 18.38
CA GLN A 219 -17.68 0.17 18.61
C GLN A 219 -17.90 -0.43 20.00
N SER A 220 -16.91 -1.20 20.50
CA SER A 220 -17.00 -1.79 21.85
C SER A 220 -16.98 -0.70 22.93
N PHE A 221 -16.15 0.32 22.80
CA PHE A 221 -16.13 1.46 23.74
C PHE A 221 -17.43 2.25 23.68
N ALA A 222 -17.95 2.55 22.49
CA ALA A 222 -19.23 3.25 22.33
C ALA A 222 -20.38 2.49 23.01
N HIS A 223 -20.44 1.16 22.87
CA HIS A 223 -21.45 0.34 23.58
C HIS A 223 -21.26 0.38 25.08
N LYS A 224 -20.02 0.31 25.59
CA LYS A 224 -19.75 0.37 27.03
C LYS A 224 -20.19 1.71 27.62
N GLU A 225 -19.89 2.84 26.97
CA GLU A 225 -20.30 4.17 27.42
C GLU A 225 -21.82 4.35 27.40
N ALA A 226 -22.52 3.75 26.44
CA ALA A 226 -23.97 3.82 26.37
C ALA A 226 -24.70 3.01 27.47
N LEU A 227 -24.01 2.14 28.22
CA LEU A 227 -24.55 1.32 29.26
C LEU A 227 -24.32 1.90 30.69
N VAL A 228 -23.57 3.02 30.80
CA VAL A 228 -23.26 3.73 32.06
C VAL A 228 -24.03 5.05 32.13
#